data_489366a87935290663ed6c1bc23dd08d
#
_entry.id   489366a87935290663ed6c1bc23dd08d
#
_cell.length_a   1.000
_cell.length_b   1.000
_cell.length_c   1.000
_cell.angle_alpha   90.00
_cell.angle_beta   90.00
_cell.angle_gamma   90.00
#
_symmetry.space_group_name_H-M   'P 1'
#
loop_
_entity.id
_entity.type
_entity.pdbx_description
1 polymer ?
#
loop_
_entity_poly.entity_id
_entity_poly.type
_entity_poly.pdbx_seq_one_letter_code
_entity_poly.pdbx_strand_id
1 'polypeptide(L)'
;MTPKQIDSFCGTLPAATRTVQWEGVVVFKVGGKMFCLIAPRDHSVGRVCFKCPPEHYEALSRSPGFRPAPYLARAKWVALDDPGILTAAETRAYIKRAHAVIAAALPRKKQAALGL
;
A
#
# COMPACT_ATOMS: atom_id res chain seq x y z
N MET A 1 2.83 -12.13 -6.58
CA MET A 1 1.65 -11.59 -7.30
C MET A 1 2.11 -10.59 -8.34
N THR A 2 1.45 -10.57 -9.47
CA THR A 2 1.65 -9.51 -10.46
C THR A 2 1.00 -8.21 -9.98
N PRO A 3 1.38 -7.05 -10.54
CA PRO A 3 0.70 -5.79 -10.20
C PRO A 3 -0.81 -5.84 -10.42
N LYS A 4 -1.26 -6.53 -11.47
CA LYS A 4 -2.69 -6.70 -11.75
C LYS A 4 -3.39 -7.52 -10.67
N GLN A 5 -2.75 -8.56 -10.18
CA GLN A 5 -3.29 -9.39 -9.08
C GLN A 5 -3.32 -8.59 -7.77
N ILE A 6 -2.32 -7.76 -7.52
CA ILE A 6 -2.29 -6.87 -6.35
C ILE A 6 -3.44 -5.87 -6.42
N ASP A 7 -3.66 -5.27 -7.60
CA ASP A 7 -4.79 -4.37 -7.83
C ASP A 7 -6.12 -5.04 -7.46
N SER A 8 -6.36 -6.24 -7.99
CA SER A 8 -7.58 -7.00 -7.67
C SER A 8 -7.71 -7.30 -6.18
N PHE A 9 -6.61 -7.68 -5.54
CA PHE A 9 -6.60 -7.98 -4.11
C PHE A 9 -6.94 -6.76 -3.25
N CYS A 10 -6.32 -5.62 -3.53
CA CYS A 10 -6.59 -4.38 -2.80
C CYS A 10 -8.07 -4.00 -2.83
N GLY A 11 -8.73 -4.23 -3.96
CA GLY A 11 -10.15 -3.94 -4.12
C GLY A 11 -11.06 -4.80 -3.24
N THR A 12 -10.57 -5.94 -2.72
CA THR A 12 -11.35 -6.80 -1.83
C THR A 12 -11.30 -6.38 -0.37
N LEU A 13 -10.42 -5.45 -0.01
CA LEU A 13 -10.26 -5.05 1.39
C LEU A 13 -11.44 -4.16 1.84
N PRO A 14 -11.81 -4.22 3.13
CA PRO A 14 -12.98 -3.51 3.63
C PRO A 14 -12.95 -2.00 3.34
N ALA A 15 -14.02 -1.48 2.75
CA ALA A 15 -14.20 -0.06 2.43
C ALA A 15 -13.10 0.52 1.52
N ALA A 16 -12.35 -0.30 0.81
CA ALA A 16 -11.33 0.15 -0.10
C ALA A 16 -11.94 0.86 -1.32
N THR A 17 -11.37 2.00 -1.70
CA THR A 17 -11.74 2.71 -2.92
C THR A 17 -10.53 2.80 -3.84
N ARG A 18 -10.78 2.88 -5.14
CA ARG A 18 -9.75 2.87 -6.17
C ARG A 18 -9.88 4.08 -7.06
N THR A 19 -8.78 4.80 -7.27
CA THR A 19 -8.71 5.88 -8.26
C THR A 19 -7.44 5.72 -9.09
N VAL A 20 -7.37 6.38 -10.24
CA VAL A 20 -6.14 6.45 -11.04
C VAL A 20 -5.71 7.91 -11.08
N GLN A 21 -4.48 8.19 -10.67
CA GLN A 21 -3.94 9.54 -10.53
C GLN A 21 -2.50 9.56 -11.08
N TRP A 22 -1.91 10.73 -11.18
CA TRP A 22 -0.48 10.91 -11.45
C TRP A 22 0.06 10.05 -12.58
N GLU A 23 -0.52 10.19 -13.77
CA GLU A 23 -0.03 9.50 -14.98
C GLU A 23 -0.11 7.96 -14.85
N GLY A 24 -1.26 7.47 -14.44
CA GLY A 24 -1.54 6.04 -14.45
C GLY A 24 -1.22 5.31 -13.16
N VAL A 25 -0.99 6.01 -12.06
CA VAL A 25 -0.83 5.37 -10.75
C VAL A 25 -2.19 4.99 -10.19
N VAL A 26 -2.37 3.71 -9.89
CA VAL A 26 -3.55 3.22 -9.19
C VAL A 26 -3.39 3.52 -7.71
N VAL A 27 -4.37 4.21 -7.13
CA VAL A 27 -4.34 4.64 -5.73
C VAL A 27 -5.49 3.98 -4.99
N PHE A 28 -5.15 3.16 -3.99
CA PHE A 28 -6.15 2.57 -3.09
C PHE A 28 -6.19 3.33 -1.79
N LYS A 29 -7.42 3.67 -1.37
CA LYS A 29 -7.67 4.43 -0.15
C LYS A 29 -8.70 3.70 0.72
N VAL A 30 -8.64 3.99 2.02
CA VAL A 30 -9.70 3.66 2.97
C VAL A 30 -10.01 4.92 3.76
N GLY A 31 -11.27 5.32 3.80
CA GLY A 31 -11.67 6.54 4.48
C GLY A 31 -11.01 7.80 3.92
N GLY A 32 -10.68 7.82 2.64
CA GLY A 32 -10.01 8.94 1.99
C GLY A 32 -8.49 8.99 2.20
N LYS A 33 -7.90 8.01 2.89
CA LYS A 33 -6.46 7.94 3.13
C LYS A 33 -5.84 6.79 2.34
N MET A 34 -4.73 7.06 1.64
CA MET A 34 -4.03 6.06 0.84
C MET A 34 -3.44 4.96 1.71
N PHE A 35 -3.47 3.72 1.22
CA PHE A 35 -2.74 2.61 1.86
C PHE A 35 -1.86 1.84 0.89
N CYS A 36 -2.13 1.90 -0.41
CA CYS A 36 -1.33 1.20 -1.42
C CYS A 36 -1.37 1.95 -2.74
N LEU A 37 -0.24 2.01 -3.43
CA LEU A 37 -0.10 2.57 -4.77
C LEU A 37 0.46 1.50 -5.70
N ILE A 38 -0.04 1.44 -6.93
CA ILE A 38 0.49 0.56 -7.97
C ILE A 38 0.75 1.43 -9.19
N ALA A 39 2.03 1.56 -9.56
CA ALA A 39 2.45 2.46 -10.62
C ALA A 39 2.85 1.71 -11.88
N PRO A 40 2.81 2.37 -13.05
CA PRO A 40 3.37 1.81 -14.26
C PRO A 40 4.87 1.51 -14.08
N ARG A 41 5.38 0.58 -14.90
CA ARG A 41 6.81 0.29 -14.93
C ARG A 41 7.60 1.58 -15.16
N ASP A 42 8.71 1.73 -14.45
CA ASP A 42 9.60 2.87 -14.54
C ASP A 42 9.03 4.21 -14.03
N HIS A 43 7.89 4.19 -13.37
CA HIS A 43 7.39 5.39 -12.70
C HIS A 43 8.27 5.73 -11.49
N SER A 44 8.48 7.02 -11.24
CA SER A 44 9.38 7.50 -10.18
C SER A 44 8.99 7.08 -8.77
N VAL A 45 7.71 6.80 -8.51
CA VAL A 45 7.26 6.40 -7.17
C VAL A 45 7.58 4.93 -6.84
N GLY A 46 7.98 4.13 -7.83
CA GLY A 46 8.18 2.70 -7.64
C GLY A 46 6.97 1.88 -8.06
N ARG A 47 7.16 0.57 -8.28
CA ARG A 47 6.13 -0.28 -8.90
C ARG A 47 4.94 -0.52 -7.99
N VAL A 48 5.21 -0.85 -6.72
CA VAL A 48 4.19 -1.04 -5.68
C VAL A 48 4.68 -0.36 -4.43
N CYS A 49 3.87 0.51 -3.85
CA CYS A 49 4.20 1.19 -2.60
C CYS A 49 3.07 0.98 -1.61
N PHE A 50 3.41 0.82 -0.34
CA PHE A 50 2.40 0.64 0.69
C PHE A 50 2.86 1.17 2.04
N LYS A 51 1.88 1.51 2.87
CA LYS A 51 2.10 1.97 4.25
C LYS A 51 2.65 0.82 5.08
N CYS A 52 3.62 1.12 5.91
CA CYS A 52 4.23 0.16 6.83
C CYS A 52 3.94 0.58 8.28
N PRO A 53 3.72 -0.35 9.22
CA PRO A 53 3.71 0.00 10.64
C PRO A 53 5.03 0.68 11.00
N PRO A 54 5.00 1.79 11.76
CA PRO A 54 6.23 2.53 12.06
C PRO A 54 7.34 1.68 12.66
N GLU A 55 6.99 0.71 13.50
CA GLU A 55 7.94 -0.19 14.16
C GLU A 55 8.61 -1.17 13.21
N HIS A 56 8.07 -1.39 12.01
CA HIS A 56 8.62 -2.30 11.01
C HIS A 56 9.34 -1.57 9.87
N TYR A 57 9.16 -0.26 9.78
CA TYR A 57 9.64 0.51 8.63
C TYR A 57 11.16 0.43 8.45
N GLU A 58 11.93 0.60 9.52
CA GLU A 58 13.38 0.59 9.46
C GLU A 58 13.92 -0.71 8.85
N ALA A 59 13.47 -1.84 9.38
CA ALA A 59 13.93 -3.14 8.89
C ALA A 59 13.45 -3.41 7.46
N LEU A 60 12.18 -3.12 7.17
CA LEU A 60 11.62 -3.44 5.88
C LEU A 60 12.18 -2.56 4.76
N SER A 61 12.35 -1.26 5.00
CA SER A 61 12.90 -0.34 3.99
C SER A 61 14.34 -0.67 3.59
N ARG A 62 15.05 -1.44 4.42
CA ARG A 62 16.42 -1.90 4.15
C ARG A 62 16.51 -3.35 3.69
N SER A 63 15.39 -4.05 3.64
CA SER A 63 15.35 -5.45 3.19
C SER A 63 15.59 -5.54 1.68
N PRO A 64 16.20 -6.63 1.20
CA PRO A 64 16.45 -6.81 -0.23
C PRO A 64 15.18 -6.63 -1.06
N GLY A 65 15.26 -5.83 -2.12
CA GLY A 65 14.13 -5.54 -3.01
C GLY A 65 13.21 -4.43 -2.55
N PHE A 66 13.39 -3.95 -1.33
CA PHE A 66 12.61 -2.81 -0.78
C PHE A 66 13.47 -1.56 -0.73
N ARG A 67 12.81 -0.42 -0.74
CA ARG A 67 13.45 0.88 -0.49
C ARG A 67 12.43 1.84 0.10
N PRO A 68 12.87 2.96 0.72
CA PRO A 68 11.93 4.00 1.13
C PRO A 68 11.14 4.49 -0.08
N ALA A 69 9.83 4.65 0.06
CA ALA A 69 9.00 5.12 -1.04
C ALA A 69 9.30 6.60 -1.31
N PRO A 70 9.59 6.99 -2.57
CA PRO A 70 9.80 8.39 -2.92
C PRO A 70 8.60 9.25 -2.50
N TYR A 71 8.87 10.41 -1.90
CA TYR A 71 7.89 11.38 -1.41
C TYR A 71 7.09 10.92 -0.19
N LEU A 72 7.09 9.61 0.13
CA LEU A 72 6.24 9.02 1.18
C LEU A 72 7.04 8.37 2.30
N ALA A 73 8.36 8.45 2.26
CA ALA A 73 9.23 7.83 3.26
C ALA A 73 8.99 8.37 4.68
N ARG A 74 8.69 9.66 4.81
CA ARG A 74 8.38 10.28 6.11
C ARG A 74 7.14 9.68 6.75
N ALA A 75 6.17 9.29 5.93
CA ALA A 75 4.95 8.65 6.40
C ALA A 75 5.12 7.14 6.59
N LYS A 76 6.37 6.64 6.53
CA LYS A 76 6.71 5.23 6.72
C LYS A 76 6.12 4.33 5.64
N TRP A 77 6.26 4.76 4.40
CA TRP A 77 5.92 3.96 3.23
C TRP A 77 7.18 3.35 2.62
N VAL A 78 7.03 2.13 2.11
CA VAL A 78 8.09 1.43 1.38
C VAL A 78 7.68 1.22 -0.07
N ALA A 79 8.69 1.13 -0.95
CA ALA A 79 8.52 0.81 -2.36
C ALA A 79 9.11 -0.57 -2.65
N LEU A 80 8.40 -1.34 -3.45
CA LEU A 80 8.80 -2.66 -3.92
C LEU A 80 8.83 -2.58 -5.45
N ASP A 81 10.01 -2.59 -6.04
CA ASP A 81 10.14 -2.41 -7.51
C ASP A 81 9.80 -3.68 -8.28
N ASP A 82 10.09 -4.84 -7.70
CA ASP A 82 9.72 -6.14 -8.29
C ASP A 82 8.84 -6.92 -7.31
N PRO A 83 7.51 -6.89 -7.46
CA PRO A 83 6.63 -7.63 -6.57
C PRO A 83 6.79 -9.15 -6.69
N GLY A 84 7.44 -9.65 -7.74
CA GLY A 84 7.70 -11.07 -7.93
C GLY A 84 8.69 -11.67 -6.94
N ILE A 85 9.43 -10.85 -6.17
CA ILE A 85 10.36 -11.36 -5.16
C ILE A 85 9.66 -11.90 -3.92
N LEU A 86 8.38 -11.57 -3.73
CA LEU A 86 7.59 -12.03 -2.59
C LEU A 86 6.64 -13.15 -3.00
N THR A 87 6.33 -14.02 -2.06
CA THR A 87 5.23 -14.96 -2.26
C THR A 87 3.91 -14.21 -2.28
N ALA A 88 2.87 -14.82 -2.83
CA ALA A 88 1.53 -14.23 -2.81
C ALA A 88 1.03 -14.02 -1.38
N ALA A 89 1.32 -14.98 -0.49
CA ALA A 89 0.94 -14.88 0.92
C ALA A 89 1.62 -13.70 1.61
N GLU A 90 2.93 -13.51 1.37
CA GLU A 90 3.67 -12.35 1.91
C GLU A 90 3.11 -11.03 1.40
N THR A 91 2.85 -10.94 0.11
CA THR A 91 2.30 -9.73 -0.50
C THR A 91 0.94 -9.38 0.12
N ARG A 92 0.04 -10.35 0.23
CA ARG A 92 -1.27 -10.14 0.85
C ARG A 92 -1.13 -9.68 2.30
N ALA A 93 -0.22 -10.28 3.06
CA ALA A 93 -0.01 -9.93 4.46
C ALA A 93 0.46 -8.48 4.62
N TYR A 94 1.41 -8.04 3.81
CA TYR A 94 1.89 -6.65 3.84
C TYR A 94 0.79 -5.66 3.50
N ILE A 95 0.02 -5.92 2.46
CA ILE A 95 -1.03 -5.01 2.02
C ILE A 95 -2.18 -4.96 3.03
N LYS A 96 -2.59 -6.10 3.58
CA LYS A 96 -3.61 -6.14 4.64
C LYS A 96 -3.18 -5.33 5.85
N ARG A 97 -1.91 -5.43 6.22
CA ARG A 97 -1.36 -4.65 7.33
C ARG A 97 -1.35 -3.16 7.02
N ALA A 98 -0.99 -2.78 5.80
CA ALA A 98 -1.04 -1.39 5.36
C ALA A 98 -2.46 -0.82 5.49
N HIS A 99 -3.44 -1.54 5.00
CA HIS A 99 -4.86 -1.18 5.12
C HIS A 99 -5.25 -1.03 6.59
N ALA A 100 -4.88 -1.99 7.42
CA ALA A 100 -5.25 -1.99 8.84
C ALA A 100 -4.65 -0.79 9.60
N VAL A 101 -3.40 -0.45 9.32
CA VAL A 101 -2.73 0.71 9.95
C VAL A 101 -3.46 2.00 9.59
N ILE A 102 -3.80 2.19 8.33
CA ILE A 102 -4.51 3.39 7.88
C ILE A 102 -5.93 3.43 8.43
N ALA A 103 -6.66 2.30 8.39
CA ALA A 103 -8.02 2.22 8.89
C ALA A 103 -8.09 2.51 10.39
N ALA A 104 -7.16 1.97 11.17
CA ALA A 104 -7.11 2.18 12.62
C ALA A 104 -6.81 3.64 13.01
N ALA A 105 -6.16 4.40 12.14
CA ALA A 105 -5.84 5.80 12.39
C ALA A 105 -6.99 6.75 12.05
N LEU A 106 -8.06 6.26 11.42
CA LEU A 106 -9.24 7.08 11.13
C LEU A 106 -10.00 7.41 12.41
N PRO A 107 -10.71 8.56 12.45
CA PRO A 107 -11.61 8.83 13.58
C PRO A 107 -12.62 7.70 13.76
N ARG A 108 -12.95 7.37 15.02
CA ARG A 108 -13.87 6.26 15.34
C ARG A 108 -15.21 6.39 14.64
N LYS A 109 -15.75 7.60 14.58
CA LYS A 109 -17.00 7.88 13.89
C LYS A 109 -16.92 7.48 12.42
N LYS A 110 -15.80 7.79 11.78
CA LYS A 110 -15.57 7.44 10.38
C LYS A 110 -15.42 5.94 10.19
N GLN A 111 -14.70 5.27 11.10
CA GLN A 111 -14.57 3.81 11.07
C GLN A 111 -15.96 3.16 11.16
N ALA A 112 -16.79 3.60 12.09
CA ALA A 112 -18.15 3.07 12.25
C ALA A 112 -18.99 3.28 11.00
N ALA A 113 -18.93 4.46 10.39
CA ALA A 113 -19.67 4.78 9.17
C ALA A 113 -19.25 3.91 7.98
N LEU A 114 -17.99 3.44 7.96
CA LEU A 114 -17.46 2.58 6.91
C LEU A 114 -17.59 1.09 7.20
N GLY A 115 -18.11 0.72 8.37
CA GLY A 115 -18.24 -0.67 8.77
C GLY A 115 -16.92 -1.33 9.17
N LEU A 116 -15.97 -0.52 9.61
CA LEU A 116 -14.65 -1.00 10.02
C LEU A 116 -14.59 -1.34 11.50
#